data_3212590a4cd18324ca7be150c2221ec4
#
_entry.id   3212590a4cd18324ca7be150c2221ec4
#
_cell.length_a   1.000
_cell.length_b   1.000
_cell.length_c   1.000
_cell.angle_alpha   90.00
_cell.angle_beta   90.00
_cell.angle_gamma   90.00
#
_symmetry.space_group_name_H-M   'P 1'
#
loop_
_entity.id
_entity.type
_entity.pdbx_description
1 polymer ?
#
loop_
_entity_poly.entity_id
_entity_poly.type
_entity_poly.pdbx_seq_one_letter_code
_entity_poly.pdbx_strand_id
1 'polypeptide(L)'
;MFTQAAKPLLVLHALTAMALLGATTHLVVVKTLRWRGRPRERLEQMYSRLIAPLFVGAFFLGLTMYPHFRVDVRARNLDANQPWASNLFDFKVHLAAIGVPLALGLFFLGRRGPAARPVTDLFAVTLWLIVAWSVVSGLIITSVRGV
;
A
#
# COMPACT_ATOMS: atom_id res chain seq x y z
N MET A 1 -12.35 -16.43 18.80
CA MET A 1 -11.10 -15.74 19.15
C MET A 1 -10.69 -14.67 18.11
N PHE A 2 -10.81 -14.92 16.81
CA PHE A 2 -10.44 -13.95 15.77
C PHE A 2 -11.36 -12.71 15.65
N THR A 3 -12.64 -12.82 15.99
CA THR A 3 -13.63 -11.72 15.89
C THR A 3 -13.31 -10.53 16.81
N GLN A 4 -12.75 -10.77 17.99
CA GLN A 4 -12.38 -9.69 18.92
C GLN A 4 -11.10 -8.95 18.48
N ALA A 5 -10.18 -9.63 17.79
CA ALA A 5 -8.94 -9.03 17.28
C ALA A 5 -9.11 -8.33 15.92
N ALA A 6 -10.21 -8.58 15.19
CA ALA A 6 -10.40 -8.07 13.83
C ALA A 6 -10.47 -6.54 13.78
N LYS A 7 -11.19 -5.89 14.71
CA LYS A 7 -11.31 -4.43 14.75
C LYS A 7 -9.98 -3.72 15.02
N PRO A 8 -9.22 -4.05 16.09
CA PRO A 8 -7.91 -3.42 16.31
C PRO A 8 -6.90 -3.69 15.19
N LEU A 9 -6.91 -4.89 14.58
CA LEU A 9 -6.06 -5.17 13.41
C LEU A 9 -6.45 -4.34 12.20
N LEU A 10 -7.74 -4.12 11.95
CA LEU A 10 -8.22 -3.26 10.88
C LEU A 10 -7.77 -1.80 11.08
N VAL A 11 -7.88 -1.29 12.31
CA VAL A 11 -7.41 0.06 12.64
C VAL A 11 -5.90 0.17 12.44
N LEU A 12 -5.13 -0.79 12.93
CA LEU A 12 -3.67 -0.80 12.75
C LEU A 12 -3.28 -0.88 11.27
N HIS A 13 -3.95 -1.72 10.49
CA HIS A 13 -3.75 -1.81 9.04
C HIS A 13 -4.07 -0.46 8.35
N ALA A 14 -5.18 0.17 8.71
CA ALA A 14 -5.56 1.47 8.15
C ALA A 14 -4.54 2.56 8.48
N LEU A 15 -4.10 2.66 9.74
CA LEU A 15 -3.06 3.61 10.17
C LEU A 15 -1.74 3.38 9.43
N THR A 16 -1.32 2.12 9.28
CA THR A 16 -0.10 1.77 8.53
C THR A 16 -0.25 2.12 7.04
N ALA A 17 -1.42 1.87 6.44
CA ALA A 17 -1.70 2.23 5.06
C ALA A 17 -1.70 3.76 4.84
N MET A 18 -2.23 4.54 5.77
CA MET A 18 -2.19 6.01 5.72
C MET A 18 -0.76 6.54 5.86
N ALA A 19 0.03 5.99 6.79
CA ALA A 19 1.45 6.33 6.92
C ALA A 19 2.23 6.00 5.65
N LEU A 20 1.95 4.85 5.03
CA LEU A 20 2.54 4.42 3.77
C LEU A 20 2.14 5.34 2.61
N LEU A 21 0.87 5.75 2.52
CA LEU A 21 0.41 6.72 1.52
C LEU A 21 1.13 8.07 1.69
N GLY A 22 1.26 8.56 2.91
CA GLY A 22 2.04 9.77 3.22
C GLY A 22 3.50 9.65 2.79
N ALA A 23 4.16 8.54 3.15
CA ALA A 23 5.57 8.31 2.81
C ALA A 23 5.80 8.21 1.30
N THR A 24 4.95 7.49 0.56
CA THR A 24 5.04 7.37 -0.90
C THR A 24 4.75 8.69 -1.60
N THR A 25 3.76 9.46 -1.13
CA THR A 25 3.45 10.80 -1.65
C THR A 25 4.65 11.75 -1.45
N HIS A 26 5.23 11.79 -0.24
CA HIS A 26 6.41 12.60 0.02
C HIS A 26 7.60 12.21 -0.86
N LEU A 27 7.83 10.90 -1.08
CA LEU A 27 8.88 10.45 -1.97
C LEU A 27 8.67 10.95 -3.41
N VAL A 28 7.46 10.85 -3.95
CA VAL A 28 7.14 11.36 -5.30
C VAL A 28 7.37 12.87 -5.37
N VAL A 29 6.94 13.63 -4.35
CA VAL A 29 7.19 15.08 -4.28
C VAL A 29 8.70 15.38 -4.26
N VAL A 30 9.48 14.68 -3.43
CA VAL A 30 10.94 14.88 -3.36
C VAL A 30 11.61 14.57 -4.70
N LYS A 31 11.19 13.52 -5.40
CA LYS A 31 11.69 13.18 -6.74
C LYS A 31 11.30 14.25 -7.79
N THR A 32 10.08 14.77 -7.71
CA THR A 32 9.63 15.88 -8.58
C THR A 32 10.46 17.16 -8.34
N LEU A 33 10.79 17.47 -7.08
CA LEU A 33 11.69 18.60 -6.77
C LEU A 33 13.08 18.41 -7.37
N ARG A 34 13.62 17.20 -7.36
CA ARG A 34 14.88 16.88 -8.03
C ARG A 34 14.80 17.12 -9.55
N TRP A 35 13.72 16.70 -10.21
CA TRP A 35 13.51 16.95 -11.65
C TRP A 35 13.44 18.45 -11.98
N ARG A 36 13.03 19.28 -11.02
CA ARG A 36 13.03 20.74 -11.10
C ARG A 36 14.36 21.40 -10.68
N GLY A 37 15.44 20.64 -10.57
CA GLY A 37 16.75 21.15 -10.20
C GLY A 37 16.95 21.46 -8.70
N ARG A 38 16.03 20.99 -7.82
CA ARG A 38 16.09 21.18 -6.36
C ARG A 38 16.26 19.85 -5.63
N PRO A 39 17.42 19.17 -5.73
CA PRO A 39 17.60 17.84 -5.15
C PRO A 39 17.53 17.87 -3.62
N ARG A 40 16.89 16.87 -3.04
CA ARG A 40 16.78 16.63 -1.58
C ARG A 40 17.20 15.17 -1.30
N GLU A 41 18.45 14.85 -1.57
CA GLU A 41 18.98 13.48 -1.56
C GLU A 41 18.78 12.76 -0.22
N ARG A 42 18.99 13.47 0.91
CA ARG A 42 18.79 12.89 2.24
C ARG A 42 17.33 12.43 2.47
N LEU A 43 16.37 13.25 2.05
CA LEU A 43 14.94 12.91 2.17
C LEU A 43 14.57 11.77 1.21
N GLU A 44 15.08 11.79 -0.01
CA GLU A 44 14.85 10.72 -0.98
C GLU A 44 15.34 9.38 -0.45
N GLN A 45 16.54 9.33 0.11
CA GLN A 45 17.09 8.11 0.72
C GLN A 45 16.30 7.66 1.95
N MET A 46 15.90 8.60 2.81
CA MET A 46 15.11 8.30 4.01
C MET A 46 13.77 7.64 3.63
N TYR A 47 13.01 8.26 2.72
CA TYR A 47 11.71 7.71 2.29
C TYR A 47 11.85 6.40 1.53
N SER A 48 12.86 6.24 0.67
CA SER A 48 13.12 4.98 -0.04
C SER A 48 13.39 3.82 0.93
N ARG A 49 13.99 4.10 2.10
CA ARG A 49 14.21 3.09 3.14
C ARG A 49 12.98 2.82 4.00
N LEU A 50 12.18 3.85 4.26
CA LEU A 50 11.01 3.76 5.13
C LEU A 50 9.83 3.03 4.45
N ILE A 51 9.68 3.18 3.14
CA ILE A 51 8.53 2.64 2.40
C ILE A 51 8.50 1.12 2.43
N ALA A 52 9.63 0.44 2.28
CA ALA A 52 9.67 -1.02 2.24
C ALA A 52 9.14 -1.68 3.53
N PRO A 53 9.63 -1.34 4.75
CA PRO A 53 9.10 -1.93 5.97
C PRO A 53 7.62 -1.54 6.22
N LEU A 54 7.20 -0.31 5.88
CA LEU A 54 5.80 0.08 5.98
C LEU A 54 4.91 -0.74 5.02
N PHE A 55 5.35 -0.93 3.78
CA PHE A 55 4.60 -1.71 2.79
C PHE A 55 4.48 -3.17 3.20
N VAL A 56 5.60 -3.79 3.59
CA VAL A 56 5.62 -5.18 4.07
C VAL A 56 4.75 -5.32 5.31
N GLY A 57 4.84 -4.41 6.27
CA GLY A 57 3.99 -4.40 7.47
C GLY A 57 2.51 -4.29 7.14
N ALA A 58 2.11 -3.34 6.29
CA ALA A 58 0.72 -3.20 5.84
C ALA A 58 0.22 -4.45 5.10
N PHE A 59 1.06 -5.04 4.25
CA PHE A 59 0.74 -6.26 3.51
C PHE A 59 0.51 -7.45 4.45
N PHE A 60 1.40 -7.68 5.41
CA PHE A 60 1.25 -8.75 6.41
C PHE A 60 0.01 -8.55 7.30
N LEU A 61 -0.27 -7.33 7.76
CA LEU A 61 -1.50 -7.02 8.48
C LEU A 61 -2.74 -7.37 7.65
N GLY A 62 -2.72 -7.07 6.34
CA GLY A 62 -3.78 -7.46 5.43
C GLY A 62 -3.93 -8.97 5.31
N LEU A 63 -2.82 -9.71 5.20
CA LEU A 63 -2.82 -11.18 5.14
C LEU A 63 -3.38 -11.82 6.41
N THR A 64 -3.06 -11.30 7.59
CA THR A 64 -3.60 -11.84 8.85
C THR A 64 -5.10 -11.66 8.99
N MET A 65 -5.68 -10.62 8.38
CA MET A 65 -7.11 -10.38 8.38
C MET A 65 -7.85 -11.12 7.25
N TYR A 66 -7.14 -11.59 6.23
CA TYR A 66 -7.73 -12.16 5.03
C TYR A 66 -8.63 -13.38 5.29
N PRO A 67 -8.30 -14.35 6.15
CA PRO A 67 -9.17 -15.49 6.44
C PRO A 67 -10.53 -15.07 7.00
N HIS A 68 -10.54 -14.13 7.93
CA HIS A 68 -11.78 -13.57 8.50
C HIS A 68 -12.61 -12.82 7.43
N PHE A 69 -11.94 -11.97 6.65
CA PHE A 69 -12.61 -11.26 5.55
C PHE A 69 -13.24 -12.24 4.55
N ARG A 70 -12.52 -13.27 4.14
CA ARG A 70 -12.97 -14.26 3.15
C ARG A 70 -14.23 -14.99 3.59
N VAL A 71 -14.31 -15.40 4.86
CA VAL A 71 -15.43 -16.20 5.38
C VAL A 71 -16.60 -15.32 5.84
N ASP A 72 -16.30 -14.34 6.68
CA ASP A 72 -17.36 -13.60 7.39
C ASP A 72 -17.87 -12.37 6.64
N VAL A 73 -17.08 -11.83 5.71
CA VAL A 73 -17.46 -10.64 4.96
C VAL A 73 -17.80 -10.99 3.51
N ARG A 74 -16.84 -11.59 2.81
CA ARG A 74 -16.97 -11.88 1.40
C ARG A 74 -18.05 -12.91 1.13
N ALA A 75 -17.89 -14.14 1.63
CA ALA A 75 -18.81 -15.24 1.32
C ALA A 75 -20.22 -15.03 1.87
N ARG A 76 -20.36 -14.41 3.05
CA ARG A 76 -21.68 -14.19 3.66
C ARG A 76 -22.44 -12.97 3.13
N ASN A 77 -21.74 -11.97 2.62
CA ASN A 77 -22.37 -10.70 2.25
C ASN A 77 -21.99 -10.19 0.87
N LEU A 78 -20.68 -10.03 0.57
CA LEU A 78 -20.28 -9.34 -0.67
C LEU A 78 -20.57 -10.17 -1.91
N ASP A 79 -20.25 -11.46 -1.93
CA ASP A 79 -20.46 -12.31 -3.11
C ASP A 79 -21.95 -12.45 -3.46
N ALA A 80 -22.84 -12.43 -2.46
CA ALA A 80 -24.28 -12.55 -2.68
C ALA A 80 -24.95 -11.21 -3.04
N ASN A 81 -24.57 -10.12 -2.37
CA ASN A 81 -25.28 -8.85 -2.47
C ASN A 81 -24.53 -7.79 -3.29
N GLN A 82 -23.20 -7.87 -3.37
CA GLN A 82 -22.35 -6.86 -3.99
C GLN A 82 -21.09 -7.47 -4.65
N PRO A 83 -21.23 -8.28 -5.70
CA PRO A 83 -20.12 -8.99 -6.34
C PRO A 83 -19.04 -8.06 -6.90
N TRP A 84 -19.40 -6.83 -7.28
CA TRP A 84 -18.42 -5.83 -7.71
C TRP A 84 -17.42 -5.45 -6.61
N ALA A 85 -17.83 -5.44 -5.32
CA ALA A 85 -16.95 -5.14 -4.20
C ALA A 85 -15.97 -6.29 -3.93
N SER A 86 -16.39 -7.55 -4.16
CA SER A 86 -15.48 -8.71 -4.15
C SER A 86 -14.44 -8.62 -5.24
N ASN A 87 -14.83 -8.27 -6.47
CA ASN A 87 -13.89 -8.07 -7.59
C ASN A 87 -12.91 -6.91 -7.32
N LEU A 88 -13.40 -5.80 -6.75
CA LEU A 88 -12.57 -4.68 -6.35
C LEU A 88 -11.52 -5.09 -5.30
N PHE A 89 -11.92 -5.92 -4.33
CA PHE A 89 -11.01 -6.47 -3.33
C PHE A 89 -9.94 -7.35 -3.96
N ASP A 90 -10.31 -8.27 -4.86
CA ASP A 90 -9.38 -9.16 -5.55
C ASP A 90 -8.36 -8.34 -6.37
N PHE A 91 -8.81 -7.34 -7.12
CA PHE A 91 -7.93 -6.44 -7.86
C PHE A 91 -6.95 -5.70 -6.93
N LYS A 92 -7.43 -5.18 -5.80
CA LYS A 92 -6.59 -4.54 -4.78
C LYS A 92 -5.50 -5.48 -4.26
N VAL A 93 -5.84 -6.74 -3.95
CA VAL A 93 -4.88 -7.72 -3.40
C VAL A 93 -3.81 -8.08 -4.43
N HIS A 94 -4.18 -8.26 -5.70
CA HIS A 94 -3.22 -8.52 -6.77
C HIS A 94 -2.25 -7.34 -6.98
N LEU A 95 -2.76 -6.11 -7.00
CA LEU A 95 -1.90 -4.92 -7.07
C LEU A 95 -0.98 -4.80 -5.86
N ALA A 96 -1.48 -5.07 -4.65
CA ALA A 96 -0.65 -5.05 -3.45
C ALA A 96 0.47 -6.10 -3.51
N ALA A 97 0.21 -7.30 -4.06
CA ALA A 97 1.24 -8.31 -4.26
C ALA A 97 2.35 -7.84 -5.22
N ILE A 98 1.99 -7.14 -6.31
CA ILE A 98 2.96 -6.50 -7.24
C ILE A 98 3.74 -5.39 -6.53
N GLY A 99 3.13 -4.70 -5.58
CA GLY A 99 3.77 -3.64 -4.81
C GLY A 99 4.94 -4.12 -3.93
N VAL A 100 4.93 -5.38 -3.47
CA VAL A 100 6.00 -5.95 -2.63
C VAL A 100 7.37 -5.90 -3.31
N PRO A 101 7.57 -6.50 -4.50
CA PRO A 101 8.86 -6.44 -5.18
C PRO A 101 9.26 -5.01 -5.57
N LEU A 102 8.31 -4.12 -5.88
CA LEU A 102 8.60 -2.71 -6.16
C LEU A 102 9.14 -1.98 -4.91
N ALA A 103 8.54 -2.20 -3.75
CA ALA A 103 8.99 -1.62 -2.49
C ALA A 103 10.38 -2.11 -2.10
N LEU A 104 10.65 -3.41 -2.25
CA LEU A 104 11.98 -3.99 -2.02
C LEU A 104 12.99 -3.48 -3.05
N GLY A 105 12.61 -3.41 -4.33
CA GLY A 105 13.45 -2.84 -5.38
C GLY A 105 13.82 -1.38 -5.09
N LEU A 106 12.87 -0.57 -4.65
CA LEU A 106 13.11 0.81 -4.23
C LEU A 106 14.10 0.90 -3.06
N PHE A 107 13.97 0.01 -2.07
CA PHE A 107 14.86 -0.06 -0.91
C PHE A 107 16.31 -0.39 -1.30
N PHE A 108 16.51 -1.40 -2.14
CA PHE A 108 17.84 -1.84 -2.54
C PHE A 108 18.48 -0.92 -3.59
N LEU A 109 17.73 -0.52 -4.61
CA LEU A 109 18.23 0.31 -5.70
C LEU A 109 18.39 1.78 -5.29
N GLY A 110 17.59 2.27 -4.34
CA GLY A 110 17.71 3.62 -3.81
C GLY A 110 19.07 3.94 -3.17
N ARG A 111 19.91 2.89 -2.92
CA ARG A 111 21.26 3.00 -2.40
C ARG A 111 22.34 3.04 -3.50
N ARG A 112 22.00 2.72 -4.75
CA ARG A 112 22.97 2.53 -5.85
C ARG A 112 23.39 3.82 -6.57
N GLY A 113 22.94 4.98 -6.09
CA GLY A 113 23.37 6.28 -6.64
C GLY A 113 22.67 6.66 -7.97
N PRO A 114 23.24 7.59 -8.76
CA PRO A 114 22.59 8.22 -9.90
C PRO A 114 22.15 7.27 -11.02
N ALA A 115 22.92 6.21 -11.27
CA ALA A 115 22.62 5.26 -12.34
C ALA A 115 21.28 4.51 -12.16
N ALA A 116 20.84 4.32 -10.92
CA ALA A 116 19.58 3.65 -10.62
C ALA A 116 18.36 4.61 -10.58
N ARG A 117 18.56 5.92 -10.72
CA ARG A 117 17.50 6.94 -10.58
C ARG A 117 16.30 6.71 -11.48
N PRO A 118 16.42 6.44 -12.79
CA PRO A 118 15.25 6.24 -13.65
C PRO A 118 14.37 5.08 -13.18
N VAL A 119 14.98 3.97 -12.78
CA VAL A 119 14.26 2.79 -12.30
C VAL A 119 13.59 3.07 -10.95
N THR A 120 14.29 3.74 -10.03
CA THR A 120 13.71 4.10 -8.72
C THR A 120 12.62 5.16 -8.83
N ASP A 121 12.65 6.01 -9.85
CA ASP A 121 11.59 6.97 -10.14
C ASP A 121 10.33 6.24 -10.63
N LEU A 122 10.49 5.33 -11.58
CA LEU A 122 9.40 4.48 -12.06
C LEU A 122 8.78 3.68 -10.89
N PHE A 123 9.61 3.02 -10.07
CA PHE A 123 9.12 2.25 -8.93
C PHE A 123 8.38 3.12 -7.92
N ALA A 124 8.87 4.32 -7.64
CA ALA A 124 8.23 5.23 -6.68
C ALA A 124 6.85 5.69 -7.17
N VAL A 125 6.71 6.07 -8.44
CA VAL A 125 5.44 6.50 -9.03
C VAL A 125 4.45 5.34 -9.10
N THR A 126 4.88 4.17 -9.59
CA THR A 126 4.02 3.00 -9.69
C THR A 126 3.56 2.55 -8.30
N LEU A 127 4.45 2.53 -7.33
CA LEU A 127 4.12 2.15 -5.96
C LEU A 127 3.16 3.14 -5.32
N TRP A 128 3.34 4.44 -5.54
CA TRP A 128 2.40 5.47 -5.09
C TRP A 128 1.00 5.25 -5.67
N LEU A 129 0.88 4.95 -6.96
CA LEU A 129 -0.41 4.65 -7.60
C LEU A 129 -1.07 3.40 -6.99
N ILE A 130 -0.30 2.33 -6.76
CA ILE A 130 -0.79 1.10 -6.11
C ILE A 130 -1.29 1.39 -4.70
N VAL A 131 -0.53 2.16 -3.91
CA VAL A 131 -0.89 2.49 -2.53
C VAL A 131 -2.13 3.39 -2.49
N ALA A 132 -2.19 4.44 -3.32
CA ALA A 132 -3.34 5.34 -3.42
C ALA A 132 -4.61 4.57 -3.81
N TRP A 133 -4.52 3.73 -4.85
CA TRP A 133 -5.63 2.85 -5.25
C TRP A 133 -6.05 1.91 -4.12
N SER A 134 -5.07 1.30 -3.41
CA SER A 134 -5.35 0.36 -2.32
C SER A 134 -6.05 1.02 -1.13
N VAL A 135 -5.71 2.28 -0.83
CA VAL A 135 -6.39 3.06 0.22
C VAL A 135 -7.81 3.41 -0.22
N VAL A 136 -7.99 3.96 -1.42
CA VAL A 136 -9.31 4.33 -1.95
C VAL A 136 -10.25 3.12 -2.01
N SER A 137 -9.79 2.01 -2.61
CA SER A 137 -10.58 0.78 -2.69
C SER A 137 -10.89 0.19 -1.31
N GLY A 138 -9.97 0.29 -0.35
CA GLY A 138 -10.20 -0.11 1.03
C GLY A 138 -11.31 0.69 1.70
N LEU A 139 -11.33 2.01 1.54
CA LEU A 139 -12.38 2.90 2.05
C LEU A 139 -13.73 2.58 1.41
N ILE A 140 -13.78 2.38 0.08
CA ILE A 140 -15.00 2.01 -0.63
C ILE A 140 -15.57 0.69 -0.08
N ILE A 141 -14.73 -0.36 0.04
CA ILE A 141 -15.19 -1.67 0.54
C ILE A 141 -15.70 -1.56 1.98
N THR A 142 -15.04 -0.75 2.82
CA THR A 142 -15.46 -0.54 4.20
C THR A 142 -16.79 0.21 4.28
N SER A 143 -17.02 1.21 3.43
CA SER A 143 -18.29 1.98 3.40
C SER A 143 -19.48 1.13 2.95
N VAL A 144 -19.26 0.23 2.00
CA VAL A 144 -20.29 -0.68 1.48
C VAL A 144 -20.69 -1.73 2.52
N ARG A 145 -19.76 -2.10 3.39
CA ARG A 145 -20.00 -3.12 4.44
C ARG A 145 -20.93 -2.64 5.55
N GLY A 146 -21.15 -1.36 5.71
CA GLY A 146 -22.00 -0.81 6.77
C GLY A 146 -21.43 -1.07 8.19
N VAL A 147 -20.16 -0.83 8.39
CA VAL A 147 -19.49 -0.96 9.71
C VAL A 147 -19.73 0.26 10.54
#